data_0b8d1f5d386068c2b79c1fe629f82f34
#
_entry.id   0b8d1f5d386068c2b79c1fe629f82f34
#
_cell.length_a   1.000
_cell.length_b   1.000
_cell.length_c   1.000
_cell.angle_alpha   90.00
_cell.angle_beta   90.00
_cell.angle_gamma   90.00
#
_symmetry.space_group_name_H-M   'P 1'
#
loop_
_entity.id
_entity.type
_entity.pdbx_description
1 polymer ?
#
loop_
_entity_poly.entity_id
_entity_poly.type
_entity_poly.pdbx_seq_one_letter_code
_entity_poly.pdbx_strand_id
1 'polypeptide(L)'
;MKKKLATIGLIVLSTLTFTTTSFAAGWRQNKTGWWYQKNDGDCVKMEWRNIDGKWYYFDLSGYMVHDQWVGDYYVGSDGSMLTNTTTPDGYQVDASGKWKKNNDYSESDLLSLITKQAPYIVRNKVTADFDNDGKNEMVALMIDTHNQERGCTAYLWYSNGERAYCFSKQEYWWLKKDEFVLIPTDDGVQLAFNILWRQAGDEKEAFIYKLSDEKSSLMFTDSGFELITPSQNKITFVTSYCDGIDEEWMPGGAG
;
A
#
# COMPACT_ATOMS: atom_id res chain seq x y z
N MET A 1 36.91 93.71 17.63
CA MET A 1 37.11 92.56 16.74
C MET A 1 36.96 91.26 17.55
N LYS A 2 35.78 90.62 17.42
CA LYS A 2 35.51 89.34 18.14
C LYS A 2 35.81 88.19 17.21
N LYS A 3 36.84 87.40 17.53
CA LYS A 3 37.20 86.12 16.82
C LYS A 3 36.26 85.01 17.31
N LYS A 4 35.48 84.40 16.40
CA LYS A 4 34.67 83.21 16.66
C LYS A 4 35.54 81.98 16.44
N LEU A 5 35.75 81.23 17.47
CA LEU A 5 36.32 79.86 17.38
C LEU A 5 35.21 78.95 16.91
N ALA A 6 35.43 78.25 15.84
CA ALA A 6 34.56 77.13 15.39
C ALA A 6 35.11 75.82 15.95
N THR A 7 34.31 75.19 16.80
CA THR A 7 34.61 73.84 17.33
C THR A 7 34.17 72.80 16.32
N ILE A 8 35.08 72.08 15.71
CA ILE A 8 34.78 70.94 14.83
C ILE A 8 34.60 69.71 15.71
N GLY A 9 33.39 69.29 15.86
CA GLY A 9 33.04 68.02 16.55
C GLY A 9 33.39 66.83 15.64
N LEU A 10 34.37 66.01 16.08
CA LEU A 10 34.73 64.75 15.42
C LEU A 10 33.72 63.68 15.85
N ILE A 11 32.76 63.34 14.96
CA ILE A 11 31.87 62.20 15.16
C ILE A 11 32.61 60.91 14.80
N VAL A 12 33.04 60.16 15.79
CA VAL A 12 33.58 58.80 15.61
C VAL A 12 32.41 57.83 15.39
N LEU A 13 32.16 57.50 14.16
CA LEU A 13 31.19 56.48 13.79
C LEU A 13 31.80 55.10 14.05
N SER A 14 31.53 54.52 15.21
CA SER A 14 31.97 53.15 15.50
C SER A 14 31.12 52.18 14.66
N THR A 15 31.63 51.67 13.55
CA THR A 15 31.06 50.59 12.81
C THR A 15 31.21 49.30 13.60
N LEU A 16 30.12 48.85 14.20
CA LEU A 16 30.05 47.53 14.81
C LEU A 16 30.08 46.46 13.68
N THR A 17 31.24 45.89 13.40
CA THR A 17 31.34 44.76 12.46
C THR A 17 30.86 43.51 13.17
N PHE A 18 29.66 43.06 12.87
CA PHE A 18 29.22 41.73 13.25
C PHE A 18 29.99 40.72 12.41
N THR A 19 30.97 40.07 13.00
CA THR A 19 31.58 38.89 12.39
C THR A 19 30.65 37.73 12.52
N THR A 20 29.92 37.41 11.44
CA THR A 20 29.20 36.15 11.35
C THR A 20 30.21 35.03 11.24
N THR A 21 30.35 34.22 12.27
CA THR A 21 31.14 32.98 12.20
C THR A 21 30.37 32.04 11.26
N SER A 22 30.85 31.91 10.02
CA SER A 22 30.38 30.89 9.10
C SER A 22 30.99 29.55 9.49
N PHE A 23 30.19 28.58 9.87
CA PHE A 23 30.66 27.21 10.03
C PHE A 23 30.59 26.53 8.68
N ALA A 24 31.61 25.78 8.29
CA ALA A 24 31.53 24.91 7.13
C ALA A 24 30.62 23.71 7.47
N ALA A 25 29.61 23.51 6.64
CA ALA A 25 28.79 22.30 6.77
C ALA A 25 29.64 21.04 6.63
N GLY A 26 29.34 20.01 7.38
CA GLY A 26 30.09 18.78 7.29
C GLY A 26 29.80 17.80 8.43
N TRP A 27 30.32 16.61 8.24
CA TRP A 27 30.28 15.55 9.21
C TRP A 27 31.10 15.87 10.46
N ARG A 28 30.56 15.54 11.60
CA ARG A 28 31.18 15.63 12.93
C ARG A 28 30.94 14.34 13.68
N GLN A 29 31.85 14.01 14.61
CA GLN A 29 31.74 12.80 15.43
C GLN A 29 32.16 13.10 16.87
N ASN A 30 31.51 12.41 17.80
CA ASN A 30 31.95 12.30 19.19
C ASN A 30 31.79 10.85 19.68
N LYS A 31 31.86 10.62 21.00
CA LYS A 31 31.75 9.29 21.59
C LYS A 31 30.31 8.65 21.41
N THR A 32 29.30 9.47 21.18
CA THR A 32 27.91 9.02 21.01
C THR A 32 27.63 8.60 19.57
N GLY A 33 28.15 9.32 18.58
CA GLY A 33 27.87 9.02 17.18
C GLY A 33 28.30 10.13 16.23
N TRP A 34 27.80 10.00 14.99
CA TRP A 34 28.01 10.96 13.92
C TRP A 34 26.80 11.91 13.82
N TRP A 35 27.07 13.19 13.48
CA TRP A 35 26.03 14.17 13.10
C TRP A 35 26.50 15.04 11.96
N TYR A 36 25.57 15.71 11.30
CA TYR A 36 25.87 16.65 10.22
C TYR A 36 25.62 18.09 10.65
N GLN A 37 26.66 18.91 10.71
CA GLN A 37 26.61 20.33 11.02
C GLN A 37 26.26 21.13 9.77
N LYS A 38 25.31 22.05 9.87
CA LYS A 38 24.94 23.00 8.82
C LYS A 38 25.84 24.24 8.84
N ASN A 39 25.76 25.07 7.76
CA ASN A 39 26.58 26.30 7.66
C ASN A 39 26.22 27.36 8.72
N ASP A 40 25.06 27.30 9.33
CA ASP A 40 24.62 28.17 10.43
C ASP A 40 25.14 27.70 11.81
N GLY A 41 25.84 26.58 11.86
CA GLY A 41 26.39 25.98 13.09
C GLY A 41 25.41 25.02 13.78
N ASP A 42 24.16 24.94 13.35
CA ASP A 42 23.18 24.01 13.86
C ASP A 42 23.36 22.59 13.28
N CYS A 43 22.68 21.58 13.80
CA CYS A 43 22.73 20.22 13.28
C CYS A 43 21.42 19.82 12.63
N VAL A 44 21.49 18.81 11.72
CA VAL A 44 20.31 18.17 11.11
C VAL A 44 19.63 17.32 12.19
N LYS A 45 18.27 17.36 12.28
CA LYS A 45 17.49 16.60 13.26
C LYS A 45 16.15 16.17 12.68
N MET A 46 15.72 14.96 13.01
CA MET A 46 14.41 14.38 12.64
C MET A 46 14.11 14.47 11.14
N GLU A 47 15.13 14.37 10.30
CA GLU A 47 14.94 14.47 8.86
C GLU A 47 15.89 13.59 8.07
N TRP A 48 15.45 13.22 6.87
CA TRP A 48 16.29 12.64 5.85
C TRP A 48 17.12 13.73 5.15
N ARG A 49 18.42 13.46 4.96
CA ARG A 49 19.32 14.38 4.27
C ARG A 49 20.12 13.66 3.22
N ASN A 50 20.13 14.20 1.99
CA ASN A 50 21.06 13.75 0.96
C ASN A 50 22.41 14.47 1.16
N ILE A 51 23.47 13.69 1.34
CA ILE A 51 24.84 14.18 1.51
C ILE A 51 25.72 13.37 0.56
N ASP A 52 26.34 14.06 -0.39
CA ASP A 52 27.23 13.47 -1.40
C ASP A 52 26.59 12.30 -2.19
N GLY A 53 25.28 12.41 -2.48
CA GLY A 53 24.52 11.43 -3.25
C GLY A 53 23.94 10.26 -2.43
N LYS A 54 24.21 10.18 -1.14
CA LYS A 54 23.66 9.19 -0.23
C LYS A 54 22.63 9.81 0.71
N TRP A 55 21.58 9.06 1.07
CA TRP A 55 20.57 9.47 2.03
C TRP A 55 20.91 8.96 3.42
N TYR A 56 20.80 9.85 4.42
CA TYR A 56 21.00 9.59 5.84
C TYR A 56 19.82 10.12 6.64
N TYR A 57 19.47 9.45 7.72
CA TYR A 57 18.47 9.94 8.66
C TYR A 57 19.11 10.35 9.98
N PHE A 58 18.63 11.45 10.56
CA PHE A 58 19.10 11.98 11.83
C PHE A 58 17.97 11.95 12.85
N ASP A 59 18.26 11.46 14.04
CA ASP A 59 17.29 11.35 15.12
C ASP A 59 16.93 12.71 15.77
N LEU A 60 16.09 12.70 16.81
CA LEU A 60 15.69 13.88 17.57
C LEU A 60 16.90 14.60 18.21
N SER A 61 17.91 13.85 18.61
CA SER A 61 19.13 14.37 19.21
C SER A 61 20.12 14.91 18.17
N GLY A 62 19.86 14.65 16.88
CA GLY A 62 20.67 15.05 15.73
C GLY A 62 21.77 14.06 15.38
N TYR A 63 21.78 12.86 15.96
CA TYR A 63 22.73 11.82 15.57
C TYR A 63 22.24 11.03 14.36
N MET A 64 23.20 10.67 13.50
CA MET A 64 22.94 9.79 12.37
C MET A 64 22.53 8.41 12.86
N VAL A 65 21.42 7.93 12.33
CA VAL A 65 20.89 6.59 12.62
C VAL A 65 21.55 5.55 11.71
N HIS A 66 21.81 4.35 12.22
CA HIS A 66 22.40 3.26 11.46
C HIS A 66 21.85 1.90 11.90
N ASP A 67 22.02 0.88 11.06
CA ASP A 67 21.64 -0.52 11.30
C ASP A 67 20.16 -0.71 11.75
N GLN A 68 19.24 0.07 11.18
CA GLN A 68 17.81 -0.05 11.53
C GLN A 68 16.88 0.52 10.45
N TRP A 69 15.60 0.22 10.60
CA TRP A 69 14.52 0.79 9.81
C TRP A 69 14.14 2.19 10.27
N VAL A 70 13.86 3.06 9.30
CA VAL A 70 13.27 4.39 9.48
C VAL A 70 12.06 4.49 8.57
N GLY A 71 10.88 4.14 9.07
CA GLY A 71 9.70 3.91 8.25
C GLY A 71 9.92 2.74 7.29
N ASP A 72 9.68 2.96 6.00
CA ASP A 72 9.85 1.96 4.94
C ASP A 72 11.29 1.85 4.40
N TYR A 73 12.28 2.51 5.02
CA TYR A 73 13.66 2.59 4.53
C TYR A 73 14.63 2.03 5.57
N TYR A 74 15.61 1.25 5.13
CA TYR A 74 16.67 0.71 6.01
C TYR A 74 17.95 1.52 5.85
N VAL A 75 18.55 1.93 6.96
CA VAL A 75 19.90 2.52 6.98
C VAL A 75 20.93 1.48 7.43
N GLY A 76 21.97 1.32 6.64
CA GLY A 76 23.03 0.34 6.90
C GLY A 76 24.01 0.77 8.01
N SER A 77 25.07 -0.01 8.18
CA SER A 77 26.09 0.21 9.23
C SER A 77 26.88 1.50 9.02
N ASP A 78 26.97 2.02 7.79
CA ASP A 78 27.57 3.32 7.49
C ASP A 78 26.56 4.48 7.62
N GLY A 79 25.32 4.20 8.06
CA GLY A 79 24.23 5.14 8.18
C GLY A 79 23.55 5.52 6.86
N SER A 80 24.08 5.08 5.71
CA SER A 80 23.44 5.38 4.44
C SER A 80 22.23 4.48 4.19
N MET A 81 21.19 5.03 3.56
CA MET A 81 20.02 4.29 3.14
C MET A 81 20.41 3.22 2.12
N LEU A 82 19.98 1.98 2.36
CA LEU A 82 20.18 0.88 1.43
C LEU A 82 19.22 1.00 0.23
N THR A 83 19.73 0.66 -0.96
CA THR A 83 18.92 0.67 -2.19
C THR A 83 19.25 -0.58 -3.02
N ASN A 84 18.22 -1.14 -3.68
CA ASN A 84 18.34 -2.27 -4.59
C ASN A 84 19.15 -3.45 -4.03
N THR A 85 18.89 -3.81 -2.77
CA THR A 85 19.63 -4.86 -2.06
C THR A 85 18.72 -5.56 -1.04
N THR A 86 19.28 -6.59 -0.37
CA THR A 86 18.64 -7.24 0.78
C THR A 86 19.23 -6.70 2.07
N THR A 87 18.38 -6.33 3.02
CA THR A 87 18.79 -5.85 4.35
C THR A 87 19.34 -7.00 5.20
N PRO A 88 20.11 -6.72 6.28
CA PRO A 88 20.66 -7.77 7.15
C PRO A 88 19.61 -8.67 7.81
N ASP A 89 18.40 -8.19 8.01
CA ASP A 89 17.24 -8.92 8.54
C ASP A 89 16.41 -9.64 7.45
N GLY A 90 16.90 -9.65 6.18
CA GLY A 90 16.36 -10.49 5.10
C GLY A 90 15.34 -9.82 4.19
N TYR A 91 14.95 -8.56 4.43
CA TYR A 91 14.01 -7.85 3.57
C TYR A 91 14.69 -7.23 2.34
N GLN A 92 13.96 -7.12 1.25
CA GLN A 92 14.44 -6.45 0.05
C GLN A 92 14.02 -4.98 0.02
N VAL A 93 14.92 -4.11 -0.44
CA VAL A 93 14.61 -2.72 -0.76
C VAL A 93 14.82 -2.46 -2.26
N ASP A 94 13.96 -1.63 -2.84
CA ASP A 94 14.01 -1.29 -4.25
C ASP A 94 15.08 -0.23 -4.59
N ALA A 95 15.13 0.22 -5.85
CA ALA A 95 16.07 1.24 -6.30
C ALA A 95 15.84 2.61 -5.63
N SER A 96 14.66 2.88 -5.09
CA SER A 96 14.36 4.09 -4.32
C SER A 96 14.74 3.95 -2.84
N GLY A 97 15.14 2.75 -2.41
CA GLY A 97 15.41 2.38 -1.02
C GLY A 97 14.18 1.95 -0.23
N LYS A 98 13.00 1.98 -0.86
CA LYS A 98 11.78 1.58 -0.19
C LYS A 98 11.73 0.06 -0.02
N TRP A 99 11.26 -0.38 1.13
CA TRP A 99 11.01 -1.78 1.38
C TRP A 99 10.10 -2.37 0.30
N LYS A 100 10.61 -3.42 -0.36
CA LYS A 100 9.77 -4.27 -1.19
C LYS A 100 9.06 -5.23 -0.27
N LYS A 101 7.75 -5.09 -0.17
CA LYS A 101 6.92 -6.15 0.38
C LYS A 101 7.18 -7.40 -0.49
N ASN A 102 7.92 -8.37 0.04
CA ASN A 102 8.08 -9.63 -0.67
C ASN A 102 6.71 -10.29 -0.71
N ASN A 103 6.17 -10.48 -1.89
CA ASN A 103 5.20 -11.54 -2.10
C ASN A 103 5.99 -12.84 -1.90
N ASP A 104 5.98 -13.39 -0.69
CA ASP A 104 6.72 -14.61 -0.37
C ASP A 104 6.25 -15.81 -1.19
N TYR A 105 5.09 -15.67 -1.85
CA TYR A 105 4.49 -16.72 -2.66
C TYR A 105 4.23 -16.25 -4.08
N SER A 106 4.67 -17.06 -5.05
CA SER A 106 4.31 -16.84 -6.44
C SER A 106 2.84 -17.16 -6.69
N GLU A 107 2.27 -16.63 -7.77
CA GLU A 107 0.90 -16.97 -8.19
C GLU A 107 0.70 -18.49 -8.34
N SER A 108 1.75 -19.21 -8.78
CA SER A 108 1.73 -20.67 -8.88
C SER A 108 1.69 -21.36 -7.51
N ASP A 109 2.38 -20.82 -6.50
CA ASP A 109 2.35 -21.36 -5.14
C ASP A 109 0.95 -21.18 -4.51
N LEU A 110 0.40 -19.97 -4.62
CA LEU A 110 -0.95 -19.65 -4.14
C LEU A 110 -2.00 -20.56 -4.77
N LEU A 111 -1.95 -20.74 -6.10
CA LEU A 111 -2.89 -21.59 -6.83
C LEU A 111 -2.70 -23.07 -6.49
N SER A 112 -1.46 -23.51 -6.28
CA SER A 112 -1.15 -24.90 -5.94
C SER A 112 -1.84 -25.35 -4.64
N LEU A 113 -1.92 -24.48 -3.63
CA LEU A 113 -2.61 -24.80 -2.38
C LEU A 113 -4.12 -24.99 -2.60
N ILE A 114 -4.73 -24.19 -3.46
CA ILE A 114 -6.15 -24.30 -3.81
C ILE A 114 -6.40 -25.61 -4.57
N THR A 115 -5.62 -25.87 -5.62
CA THR A 115 -5.84 -27.05 -6.49
C THR A 115 -5.56 -28.38 -5.81
N LYS A 116 -4.70 -28.42 -4.80
CA LYS A 116 -4.49 -29.60 -3.95
C LYS A 116 -5.74 -29.98 -3.14
N GLN A 117 -6.54 -28.99 -2.72
CA GLN A 117 -7.75 -29.21 -1.93
C GLN A 117 -8.99 -29.32 -2.81
N ALA A 118 -9.02 -28.62 -3.93
CA ALA A 118 -10.14 -28.54 -4.86
C ALA A 118 -9.65 -28.87 -6.27
N PRO A 119 -9.65 -30.15 -6.70
CA PRO A 119 -9.21 -30.55 -8.04
C PRO A 119 -10.27 -30.25 -9.10
N TYR A 120 -10.78 -29.01 -9.10
CA TYR A 120 -11.77 -28.51 -10.02
C TYR A 120 -11.15 -27.65 -11.11
N ILE A 121 -11.93 -27.19 -12.06
CA ILE A 121 -11.46 -26.33 -13.14
C ILE A 121 -11.29 -24.92 -12.60
N VAL A 122 -10.09 -24.35 -12.74
CA VAL A 122 -9.83 -22.93 -12.48
C VAL A 122 -10.46 -22.13 -13.60
N ARG A 123 -11.51 -21.36 -13.32
CA ARG A 123 -12.19 -20.54 -14.30
C ARG A 123 -11.68 -19.10 -14.33
N ASN A 124 -11.46 -18.53 -13.16
CA ASN A 124 -10.96 -17.17 -13.00
C ASN A 124 -10.11 -17.07 -11.72
N LYS A 125 -9.20 -16.10 -11.65
CA LYS A 125 -8.38 -15.84 -10.49
C LYS A 125 -7.92 -14.39 -10.45
N VAL A 126 -7.64 -13.89 -9.27
CA VAL A 126 -7.11 -12.55 -9.03
C VAL A 126 -6.20 -12.57 -7.80
N THR A 127 -5.16 -11.74 -7.81
CA THR A 127 -4.26 -11.54 -6.68
C THR A 127 -4.28 -10.08 -6.24
N ALA A 128 -4.30 -9.87 -4.94
CA ALA A 128 -4.21 -8.55 -4.31
C ALA A 128 -3.79 -8.72 -2.84
N ASP A 129 -3.33 -7.65 -2.23
CA ASP A 129 -3.15 -7.53 -0.78
C ASP A 129 -4.53 -7.22 -0.16
N PHE A 130 -5.29 -8.30 0.15
CA PHE A 130 -6.68 -8.17 0.58
C PHE A 130 -6.83 -7.67 2.01
N ASP A 131 -5.85 -7.94 2.88
CA ASP A 131 -5.91 -7.57 4.31
C ASP A 131 -4.87 -6.54 4.73
N ASN A 132 -4.13 -5.97 3.74
CA ASN A 132 -3.13 -4.93 3.92
C ASN A 132 -1.95 -5.36 4.83
N ASP A 133 -1.62 -6.66 4.81
CA ASP A 133 -0.45 -7.20 5.54
C ASP A 133 0.85 -7.04 4.74
N GLY A 134 0.71 -6.68 3.47
CA GLY A 134 1.80 -6.42 2.54
C GLY A 134 2.18 -7.56 1.64
N LYS A 135 1.49 -8.67 1.73
CA LYS A 135 1.63 -9.79 0.81
C LYS A 135 0.42 -9.83 -0.14
N ASN A 136 0.59 -10.48 -1.28
CA ASN A 136 -0.56 -10.75 -2.13
C ASN A 136 -1.12 -12.13 -1.85
N GLU A 137 -2.41 -12.19 -1.66
CA GLU A 137 -3.20 -13.41 -1.62
C GLU A 137 -3.87 -13.63 -2.97
N MET A 138 -4.42 -14.82 -3.13
CA MET A 138 -5.17 -15.19 -4.34
C MET A 138 -6.62 -15.51 -3.99
N VAL A 139 -7.54 -15.02 -4.83
CA VAL A 139 -8.87 -15.59 -4.95
C VAL A 139 -9.00 -16.31 -6.27
N ALA A 140 -9.52 -17.52 -6.25
CA ALA A 140 -9.79 -18.31 -7.44
C ALA A 140 -11.26 -18.79 -7.47
N LEU A 141 -11.88 -18.63 -8.64
CA LEU A 141 -13.15 -19.24 -8.97
C LEU A 141 -12.89 -20.64 -9.53
N MET A 142 -13.33 -21.64 -8.79
CA MET A 142 -13.22 -23.05 -9.16
C MET A 142 -14.59 -23.60 -9.56
N ILE A 143 -14.66 -24.33 -10.65
CA ILE A 143 -15.91 -24.89 -11.18
C ILE A 143 -15.84 -26.43 -11.15
N ASP A 144 -16.84 -27.02 -10.49
CA ASP A 144 -17.10 -28.44 -10.56
C ASP A 144 -18.20 -28.70 -11.62
N THR A 145 -17.84 -29.46 -12.65
CA THR A 145 -18.72 -29.82 -13.75
C THR A 145 -19.21 -31.27 -13.67
N HIS A 146 -18.93 -32.00 -12.60
CA HIS A 146 -19.26 -33.42 -12.50
C HIS A 146 -20.78 -33.70 -12.53
N ASN A 147 -21.58 -32.68 -12.22
CA ASN A 147 -23.05 -32.83 -12.24
C ASN A 147 -23.66 -32.10 -13.45
N GLN A 148 -23.22 -32.45 -14.65
CA GLN A 148 -23.63 -31.76 -15.91
C GLN A 148 -25.16 -31.76 -16.19
N GLU A 149 -25.90 -32.67 -15.58
CA GLU A 149 -27.38 -32.71 -15.73
C GLU A 149 -28.10 -31.59 -14.96
N ARG A 150 -27.41 -30.97 -13.98
CA ARG A 150 -28.00 -29.94 -13.09
C ARG A 150 -27.18 -28.64 -13.04
N GLY A 151 -26.28 -28.44 -13.99
CA GLY A 151 -25.47 -27.23 -14.04
C GLY A 151 -24.06 -27.43 -13.48
N CYS A 152 -23.50 -26.41 -12.83
CA CYS A 152 -22.17 -26.47 -12.22
C CYS A 152 -22.21 -25.91 -10.80
N THR A 153 -21.27 -26.36 -9.97
CA THR A 153 -21.02 -25.75 -8.67
C THR A 153 -19.81 -24.83 -8.77
N ALA A 154 -19.98 -23.58 -8.41
CA ALA A 154 -18.93 -22.58 -8.33
C ALA A 154 -18.46 -22.42 -6.90
N TYR A 155 -17.14 -22.44 -6.71
CA TYR A 155 -16.50 -22.29 -5.43
C TYR A 155 -15.54 -21.09 -5.49
N LEU A 156 -15.63 -20.18 -4.54
CA LEU A 156 -14.63 -19.14 -4.34
C LEU A 156 -13.64 -19.59 -3.25
N TRP A 157 -12.38 -19.65 -3.63
CA TRP A 157 -11.27 -20.04 -2.78
C TRP A 157 -10.34 -18.89 -2.53
N TYR A 158 -9.85 -18.78 -1.31
CA TYR A 158 -8.79 -17.86 -0.89
C TYR A 158 -7.52 -18.64 -0.58
N SER A 159 -6.36 -18.08 -0.87
CA SER A 159 -5.04 -18.62 -0.51
C SER A 159 -4.07 -17.50 -0.18
N ASN A 160 -3.39 -17.62 0.97
CA ASN A 160 -2.31 -16.71 1.38
C ASN A 160 -0.90 -17.32 1.26
N GLY A 161 -0.78 -18.50 0.61
CA GLY A 161 0.49 -19.21 0.44
C GLY A 161 0.83 -20.17 1.55
N GLU A 162 0.28 -20.02 2.74
CA GLU A 162 0.42 -20.98 3.85
C GLU A 162 -0.79 -21.91 3.93
N ARG A 163 -1.96 -21.39 3.65
CA ARG A 163 -3.22 -22.12 3.67
C ARG A 163 -4.16 -21.66 2.56
N ALA A 164 -5.14 -22.52 2.25
CA ALA A 164 -6.24 -22.15 1.38
C ALA A 164 -7.56 -22.63 1.99
N TYR A 165 -8.64 -21.88 1.77
CA TYR A 165 -9.98 -22.25 2.22
C TYR A 165 -11.07 -21.78 1.22
N CYS A 166 -12.15 -22.54 1.15
CA CYS A 166 -13.32 -22.16 0.38
C CYS A 166 -14.22 -21.24 1.23
N PHE A 167 -14.55 -20.07 0.73
CA PHE A 167 -15.39 -19.11 1.45
C PHE A 167 -16.78 -18.90 0.84
N SER A 168 -17.01 -19.40 -0.39
CA SER A 168 -18.33 -19.36 -1.02
C SER A 168 -18.53 -20.59 -1.90
N LYS A 169 -19.72 -21.14 -1.84
CA LYS A 169 -20.18 -22.24 -2.68
C LYS A 169 -21.58 -21.92 -3.19
N GLN A 170 -21.75 -21.91 -4.52
CA GLN A 170 -23.02 -21.62 -5.17
C GLN A 170 -23.27 -22.63 -6.30
N GLU A 171 -24.55 -22.97 -6.53
CA GLU A 171 -24.98 -23.86 -7.60
C GLU A 171 -25.66 -23.06 -8.70
N TYR A 172 -25.16 -23.20 -9.95
CA TYR A 172 -25.69 -22.50 -11.12
C TYR A 172 -26.06 -23.50 -12.22
N TRP A 173 -27.18 -23.27 -12.86
CA TRP A 173 -27.60 -24.11 -14.00
C TRP A 173 -26.69 -23.91 -15.20
N TRP A 174 -26.31 -22.66 -15.49
CA TRP A 174 -25.41 -22.35 -16.59
C TRP A 174 -24.68 -21.04 -16.30
N LEU A 175 -23.38 -21.13 -16.02
CA LEU A 175 -22.54 -19.98 -15.80
C LEU A 175 -22.06 -19.39 -17.13
N LYS A 176 -22.54 -18.18 -17.47
CA LYS A 176 -22.20 -17.52 -18.73
C LYS A 176 -20.97 -16.64 -18.60
N LYS A 177 -20.97 -15.73 -17.65
CA LYS A 177 -19.90 -14.75 -17.42
C LYS A 177 -19.63 -14.65 -15.92
N ASP A 178 -18.39 -14.44 -15.61
CA ASP A 178 -17.89 -14.12 -14.27
C ASP A 178 -16.84 -13.02 -14.37
N GLU A 179 -16.78 -12.17 -13.36
CA GLU A 179 -15.84 -11.06 -13.30
C GLU A 179 -15.46 -10.77 -11.86
N PHE A 180 -14.17 -10.60 -11.62
CA PHE A 180 -13.64 -10.07 -10.37
C PHE A 180 -13.32 -8.60 -10.54
N VAL A 181 -13.74 -7.77 -9.57
CA VAL A 181 -13.40 -6.36 -9.49
C VAL A 181 -12.76 -6.10 -8.14
N LEU A 182 -11.59 -5.50 -8.15
CA LEU A 182 -10.86 -5.13 -6.94
C LEU A 182 -11.25 -3.71 -6.52
N ILE A 183 -11.66 -3.56 -5.26
CA ILE A 183 -12.10 -2.29 -4.67
C ILE A 183 -11.09 -1.88 -3.61
N PRO A 184 -10.19 -0.93 -3.89
CA PRO A 184 -9.26 -0.42 -2.89
C PRO A 184 -10.01 0.25 -1.74
N THR A 185 -9.58 -0.03 -0.51
CA THR A 185 -10.07 0.60 0.72
C THR A 185 -8.89 0.96 1.61
N ASP A 186 -9.13 1.73 2.67
CA ASP A 186 -8.08 2.09 3.64
C ASP A 186 -7.52 0.87 4.40
N ASP A 187 -8.32 -0.21 4.51
CA ASP A 187 -8.00 -1.43 5.25
C ASP A 187 -7.59 -2.61 4.35
N GLY A 188 -7.19 -2.35 3.09
CA GLY A 188 -6.85 -3.38 2.11
C GLY A 188 -7.75 -3.35 0.89
N VAL A 189 -7.98 -4.50 0.25
CA VAL A 189 -8.77 -4.61 -0.97
C VAL A 189 -10.00 -5.45 -0.72
N GLN A 190 -11.19 -4.94 -1.06
CA GLN A 190 -12.41 -5.75 -1.13
C GLN A 190 -12.53 -6.40 -2.50
N LEU A 191 -13.07 -7.60 -2.53
CA LEU A 191 -13.36 -8.33 -3.75
C LEU A 191 -14.84 -8.17 -4.10
N ALA A 192 -15.11 -7.59 -5.26
CA ALA A 192 -16.41 -7.70 -5.86
C ALA A 192 -16.43 -8.82 -6.91
N PHE A 193 -17.46 -9.63 -6.89
CA PHE A 193 -17.65 -10.75 -7.78
C PHE A 193 -19.00 -10.64 -8.48
N ASN A 194 -18.95 -10.48 -9.80
CA ASN A 194 -20.12 -10.47 -10.67
C ASN A 194 -20.28 -11.81 -11.36
N ILE A 195 -21.50 -12.28 -11.42
CA ILE A 195 -21.84 -13.51 -12.10
C ILE A 195 -23.09 -13.32 -12.95
N LEU A 196 -23.02 -13.80 -14.17
CA LEU A 196 -24.15 -13.93 -15.08
C LEU A 196 -24.44 -15.41 -15.30
N TRP A 197 -25.61 -15.87 -14.93
CA TRP A 197 -26.00 -17.24 -15.06
C TRP A 197 -27.41 -17.38 -15.66
N ARG A 198 -27.79 -18.59 -16.08
CA ARG A 198 -29.07 -18.84 -16.71
C ARG A 198 -29.79 -20.00 -16.04
N GLN A 199 -31.08 -19.78 -15.72
CA GLN A 199 -32.00 -20.82 -15.36
C GLN A 199 -33.23 -20.81 -16.32
N ALA A 200 -34.08 -19.81 -16.23
CA ALA A 200 -35.19 -19.58 -17.14
C ALA A 200 -35.03 -18.30 -17.97
N GLY A 201 -34.08 -17.44 -17.57
CA GLY A 201 -33.63 -16.20 -18.19
C GLY A 201 -32.20 -15.98 -17.86
N ASP A 202 -31.65 -14.83 -18.23
CA ASP A 202 -30.32 -14.40 -17.82
C ASP A 202 -30.42 -13.68 -16.48
N GLU A 203 -29.82 -14.25 -15.43
CA GLU A 203 -29.81 -13.72 -14.09
C GLU A 203 -28.44 -13.15 -13.79
N LYS A 204 -28.38 -11.98 -13.12
CA LYS A 204 -27.16 -11.33 -12.66
C LYS A 204 -27.13 -11.33 -11.14
N GLU A 205 -25.98 -11.60 -10.57
CA GLU A 205 -25.73 -11.49 -9.14
C GLU A 205 -24.40 -10.80 -8.90
N ALA A 206 -24.36 -9.95 -7.89
CA ALA A 206 -23.16 -9.27 -7.41
C ALA A 206 -22.94 -9.58 -5.94
N PHE A 207 -21.70 -9.84 -5.60
CA PHE A 207 -21.26 -10.11 -4.24
C PHE A 207 -20.06 -9.22 -3.92
N ILE A 208 -19.97 -8.70 -2.69
CA ILE A 208 -18.79 -8.00 -2.20
C ILE A 208 -18.30 -8.70 -0.95
N TYR A 209 -17.02 -9.06 -0.95
CA TYR A 209 -16.34 -9.72 0.16
C TYR A 209 -15.20 -8.88 0.71
N LYS A 210 -15.10 -8.82 2.04
CA LYS A 210 -13.87 -8.47 2.74
C LYS A 210 -13.16 -9.77 3.13
N LEU A 211 -11.90 -9.89 2.74
CA LEU A 211 -11.10 -11.10 2.92
C LEU A 211 -9.93 -10.82 3.85
N SER A 212 -9.51 -11.82 4.60
CA SER A 212 -8.30 -11.80 5.41
C SER A 212 -7.81 -13.24 5.62
N ASP A 213 -6.61 -13.37 6.17
CA ASP A 213 -6.02 -14.66 6.50
C ASP A 213 -6.87 -15.55 7.39
N GLU A 214 -7.68 -14.96 8.25
CA GLU A 214 -8.49 -15.71 9.21
C GLU A 214 -9.90 -16.03 8.71
N LYS A 215 -10.49 -15.13 7.93
CA LYS A 215 -11.89 -15.23 7.53
C LYS A 215 -12.25 -14.39 6.31
N SER A 216 -13.36 -14.77 5.70
CA SER A 216 -14.09 -13.93 4.74
C SER A 216 -15.38 -13.39 5.36
N SER A 217 -15.78 -12.21 4.97
CA SER A 217 -17.05 -11.61 5.33
C SER A 217 -17.78 -11.15 4.07
N LEU A 218 -19.01 -11.63 3.87
CA LEU A 218 -19.87 -11.13 2.81
C LEU A 218 -20.43 -9.78 3.26
N MET A 219 -20.09 -8.72 2.54
CA MET A 219 -20.49 -7.35 2.85
C MET A 219 -21.78 -6.96 2.15
N PHE A 220 -21.96 -7.46 0.93
CA PHE A 220 -23.10 -7.15 0.09
C PHE A 220 -23.43 -8.34 -0.82
N THR A 221 -24.70 -8.58 -1.06
CA THR A 221 -25.20 -9.47 -2.12
C THR A 221 -26.53 -8.95 -2.61
N ASP A 222 -26.70 -8.91 -3.93
CA ASP A 222 -27.99 -8.66 -4.54
C ASP A 222 -28.11 -9.34 -5.92
N SER A 223 -29.33 -9.57 -6.35
CA SER A 223 -29.68 -10.12 -7.65
C SER A 223 -30.25 -9.03 -8.55
N GLY A 224 -29.94 -9.08 -9.83
CA GLY A 224 -30.34 -8.08 -10.81
C GLY A 224 -29.38 -6.92 -11.02
N PHE A 225 -28.23 -6.92 -10.34
CA PHE A 225 -27.22 -5.87 -10.46
C PHE A 225 -26.01 -6.32 -11.28
N GLU A 226 -25.43 -5.40 -12.02
CA GLU A 226 -24.11 -5.54 -12.63
C GLU A 226 -23.18 -4.46 -12.08
N LEU A 227 -22.04 -4.85 -11.58
CA LEU A 227 -21.00 -3.92 -11.15
C LEU A 227 -20.42 -3.22 -12.37
N ILE A 228 -20.44 -1.90 -12.35
CA ILE A 228 -19.68 -1.08 -13.28
C ILE A 228 -18.53 -0.47 -12.48
N THR A 229 -17.37 -0.53 -12.94
CA THR A 229 -16.09 0.01 -12.51
C THR A 229 -16.08 0.87 -11.24
N PRO A 230 -15.29 0.52 -10.22
CA PRO A 230 -15.08 1.37 -9.04
C PRO A 230 -14.36 2.65 -9.44
N SER A 231 -14.89 3.82 -9.08
CA SER A 231 -14.21 5.09 -9.18
C SER A 231 -14.18 5.79 -7.82
N GLN A 232 -12.99 6.13 -7.35
CA GLN A 232 -12.74 6.97 -6.18
C GLN A 232 -13.63 6.65 -4.96
N ASN A 233 -13.50 5.43 -4.38
CA ASN A 233 -14.25 4.97 -3.22
C ASN A 233 -15.77 4.88 -3.43
N LYS A 234 -16.23 4.83 -4.66
CA LYS A 234 -17.63 4.60 -5.03
C LYS A 234 -17.75 3.37 -5.91
N ILE A 235 -18.75 2.55 -5.63
CA ILE A 235 -19.15 1.45 -6.48
C ILE A 235 -20.51 1.80 -7.06
N THR A 236 -20.60 1.82 -8.38
CA THR A 236 -21.86 2.04 -9.08
C THR A 236 -22.43 0.70 -9.48
N PHE A 237 -23.66 0.43 -9.11
CA PHE A 237 -24.43 -0.71 -9.55
C PHE A 237 -25.39 -0.28 -10.64
N VAL A 238 -25.52 -1.08 -11.69
CA VAL A 238 -26.62 -0.93 -12.66
C VAL A 238 -27.63 -2.02 -12.43
N THR A 239 -28.84 -1.62 -12.12
CA THR A 239 -29.96 -2.55 -12.02
C THR A 239 -30.43 -2.96 -13.42
N SER A 240 -30.75 -4.22 -13.62
CA SER A 240 -31.31 -4.72 -14.86
C SER A 240 -32.81 -4.42 -15.00
N TYR A 241 -33.42 -3.83 -13.99
CA TYR A 241 -34.83 -3.37 -14.04
C TYR A 241 -34.91 -1.95 -14.60
N CYS A 242 -35.89 -1.73 -15.48
CA CYS A 242 -36.05 -0.57 -16.37
C CYS A 242 -36.27 0.81 -15.72
N ASP A 243 -36.02 1.01 -14.48
CA ASP A 243 -36.38 2.24 -13.77
C ASP A 243 -35.22 3.19 -13.42
N GLY A 244 -34.03 2.98 -13.98
CA GLY A 244 -32.97 4.02 -14.02
C GLY A 244 -32.55 4.61 -12.68
N ILE A 245 -32.60 3.84 -11.61
CA ILE A 245 -32.10 4.27 -10.30
C ILE A 245 -30.70 3.68 -10.12
N ASP A 246 -29.70 4.55 -10.18
CA ASP A 246 -28.35 4.22 -9.78
C ASP A 246 -28.29 4.21 -8.25
N GLU A 247 -28.12 3.04 -7.64
CA GLU A 247 -27.82 2.95 -6.21
C GLU A 247 -26.31 3.07 -5.99
N GLU A 248 -25.89 4.04 -5.16
CA GLU A 248 -24.50 4.26 -4.79
C GLU A 248 -24.20 3.56 -3.45
N TRP A 249 -23.22 2.66 -3.45
CA TRP A 249 -22.69 2.06 -2.24
C TRP A 249 -21.31 2.64 -1.92
N MET A 250 -21.10 3.03 -0.66
CA MET A 250 -19.84 3.61 -0.19
C MET A 250 -19.09 2.59 0.69
N PRO A 251 -17.88 2.15 0.32
CA PRO A 251 -17.08 1.27 1.16
C PRO A 251 -16.73 1.95 2.48
N GLY A 252 -17.06 1.32 3.61
CA GLY A 252 -16.70 1.81 4.95
C GLY A 252 -17.80 2.53 5.73
N GLY A 253 -19.00 2.68 5.20
CA GLY A 253 -20.16 3.16 5.96
C GLY A 253 -20.68 2.07 6.89
N ALA A 254 -20.42 2.20 8.22
CA ALA A 254 -21.18 1.46 9.22
C ALA A 254 -22.60 2.03 9.25
N GLY A 255 -23.57 1.24 8.81
CA GLY A 255 -24.98 1.44 9.06
C GLY A 255 -25.42 0.66 10.29
#